data_c1096db945679a4e51d2330eeb1c5016
#
_entry.id   c1096db945679a4e51d2330eeb1c5016
#
_cell.length_a   1.000
_cell.length_b   1.000
_cell.length_c   1.000
_cell.angle_alpha   90.00
_cell.angle_beta   90.00
_cell.angle_gamma   90.00
#
_symmetry.space_group_name_H-M   'P 1'
#
loop_
_entity.id
_entity.type
_entity.pdbx_description
1 polymer ?
#
loop_
_entity_poly.entity_id
_entity_poly.type
_entity_poly.pdbx_seq_one_letter_code
_entity_poly.pdbx_strand_id
1 'polypeptide(L)'
;MSRRRFVAGVAGLAGAAVTGAFARVARAATPDRYDYIIVGAGTAGLPAAIFASQRGARVLLLDAAGDIGGTLHLSTGQMSAAGTRLQASRGIVDTPQAHYDDVMRISRNTADPILTRIAVDEAAKTFDWLMERGFEPLPEHPVLGKGHEPYSQKRYYWGADGGRSILAVLRREFEKERLAGRIDLRLQTPVSALLTDAAGAVRGVRVKSGDREQVHFGRHVLLTCGGYGSNAEMFERLSGYRAYAATGYPYSQGAGIELAVAVGGYVRGRQNYLSNFGSILTDDAIPGRFLARFVVIPQERQPWEVFVNARGERFIREDEMSVDAREHSLLSQPDLRYWIVFDEAILSAAPPGVGGWTREQMRETFGVHKWFQQADDLATLARNSGIDPEGLQRTVAEFNRGVARGKDALGRVHMPKPIAKPPFYAIRHQGHSTTATVGIAVDDRLRVIRQDGSPIPNLFAAGELLGAGQTQGRSFVGGMMVTPALSFGRILGERLPLTSHA
;
A
#
# COMPACT_ATOMS: atom_id res chain seq x y z
N MET A 1 -50.29 -58.03 -4.08
CA MET A 1 -50.58 -59.38 -3.53
C MET A 1 -49.42 -59.71 -2.56
N SER A 2 -49.78 -59.67 -1.37
CA SER A 2 -49.97 -60.67 -0.32
C SER A 2 -48.69 -61.01 0.43
N ARG A 3 -48.51 -60.52 1.63
CA ARG A 3 -48.79 -61.13 2.98
C ARG A 3 -47.72 -62.08 3.46
N ARG A 4 -47.09 -61.74 4.52
CA ARG A 4 -47.33 -62.08 5.97
C ARG A 4 -46.34 -63.14 6.52
N ARG A 5 -45.69 -62.76 7.64
CA ARG A 5 -45.64 -63.44 8.98
C ARG A 5 -44.81 -64.72 9.10
N PHE A 6 -44.04 -65.02 10.15
CA PHE A 6 -44.23 -65.04 11.60
C PHE A 6 -42.95 -65.54 12.28
N VAL A 7 -42.52 -64.94 13.38
CA VAL A 7 -42.47 -65.37 14.79
C VAL A 7 -41.31 -66.26 15.26
N ALA A 8 -40.55 -65.67 16.17
CA ALA A 8 -40.11 -66.09 17.51
C ALA A 8 -39.33 -67.41 17.74
N GLY A 9 -38.35 -67.26 18.59
CA GLY A 9 -37.88 -68.41 19.42
C GLY A 9 -36.52 -68.22 20.08
N VAL A 10 -36.50 -67.73 21.33
CA VAL A 10 -35.86 -68.28 22.53
C VAL A 10 -34.33 -68.35 22.68
N ALA A 11 -33.84 -67.56 23.58
CA ALA A 11 -32.84 -67.66 24.64
C ALA A 11 -31.76 -68.77 24.62
N GLY A 12 -30.52 -68.32 24.80
CA GLY A 12 -29.39 -69.13 25.24
C GLY A 12 -28.29 -68.22 25.84
N LEU A 13 -28.21 -68.23 27.17
CA LEU A 13 -27.14 -67.63 27.95
C LEU A 13 -25.82 -68.41 27.74
N ALA A 14 -24.75 -67.71 27.33
CA ALA A 14 -23.39 -68.17 27.57
C ALA A 14 -22.52 -66.96 27.85
N GLY A 15 -21.94 -66.85 29.02
CA GLY A 15 -21.02 -65.82 29.46
C GLY A 15 -19.70 -65.90 28.69
N ALA A 16 -19.25 -64.75 28.24
CA ALA A 16 -17.90 -64.57 27.79
C ALA A 16 -17.29 -63.35 28.46
N ALA A 17 -16.15 -63.55 29.09
CA ALA A 17 -15.38 -62.58 29.82
C ALA A 17 -14.99 -61.41 28.92
N VAL A 18 -15.45 -60.19 29.28
CA VAL A 18 -14.98 -58.93 28.68
C VAL A 18 -13.66 -58.60 29.32
N THR A 19 -12.57 -58.94 28.63
CA THR A 19 -11.25 -58.39 28.89
C THR A 19 -11.27 -56.94 28.48
N GLY A 20 -11.27 -56.03 29.48
CA GLY A 20 -11.20 -54.60 29.30
C GLY A 20 -9.92 -54.15 28.58
N ALA A 21 -10.03 -53.90 27.28
CA ALA A 21 -9.04 -53.09 26.59
C ALA A 21 -9.23 -51.62 27.00
N PHE A 22 -8.44 -51.19 27.99
CA PHE A 22 -8.27 -49.77 28.25
C PHE A 22 -7.68 -49.10 27.01
N ALA A 23 -8.54 -48.53 26.18
CA ALA A 23 -8.11 -47.57 25.17
C ALA A 23 -7.39 -46.45 25.92
N ARG A 24 -6.07 -46.40 25.81
CA ARG A 24 -5.28 -45.21 26.15
C ARG A 24 -5.82 -44.11 25.28
N VAL A 25 -6.69 -43.24 25.84
CA VAL A 25 -6.96 -41.97 25.29
C VAL A 25 -5.61 -41.25 25.30
N ALA A 26 -5.00 -41.15 24.14
CA ALA A 26 -3.84 -40.31 23.95
C ALA A 26 -4.23 -38.94 24.45
N ARG A 27 -3.64 -38.51 25.56
CA ARG A 27 -3.81 -37.14 26.10
C ARG A 27 -3.34 -36.24 24.97
N ALA A 28 -4.27 -35.65 24.26
CA ALA A 28 -3.96 -34.65 23.25
C ALA A 28 -3.04 -33.62 23.93
N ALA A 29 -1.81 -33.53 23.42
CA ALA A 29 -0.86 -32.53 23.90
C ALA A 29 -1.59 -31.19 23.92
N THR A 30 -1.60 -30.51 25.05
CA THR A 30 -2.15 -29.15 25.14
C THR A 30 -1.43 -28.34 24.07
N PRO A 31 -2.17 -27.80 23.08
CA PRO A 31 -1.53 -27.08 21.99
C PRO A 31 -0.70 -25.93 22.56
N ASP A 32 0.51 -25.76 22.07
CA ASP A 32 1.39 -24.65 22.44
C ASP A 32 0.62 -23.33 22.40
N ARG A 33 0.57 -22.63 23.52
CA ARG A 33 -0.16 -21.40 23.65
C ARG A 33 0.81 -20.22 23.59
N TYR A 34 0.64 -19.35 22.61
CA TYR A 34 1.42 -18.14 22.42
C TYR A 34 0.72 -16.94 23.07
N ASP A 35 1.50 -15.94 23.52
CA ASP A 35 0.95 -14.64 23.91
C ASP A 35 0.49 -13.88 22.67
N TYR A 36 1.31 -13.96 21.59
CA TYR A 36 1.03 -13.33 20.31
C TYR A 36 1.11 -14.32 19.17
N ILE A 37 0.11 -14.27 18.28
CA ILE A 37 0.20 -14.81 16.93
C ILE A 37 0.18 -13.63 15.98
N ILE A 38 1.26 -13.40 15.26
CA ILE A 38 1.43 -12.29 14.33
C ILE A 38 1.40 -12.86 12.91
N VAL A 39 0.48 -12.39 12.08
CA VAL A 39 0.30 -12.82 10.70
C VAL A 39 0.86 -11.76 9.78
N GLY A 40 2.03 -12.01 9.20
CA GLY A 40 2.79 -11.11 8.35
C GLY A 40 4.05 -10.57 9.03
N ALA A 41 5.22 -10.90 8.49
CA ALA A 41 6.55 -10.48 8.96
C ALA A 41 7.06 -9.24 8.21
N GLY A 42 6.16 -8.28 7.92
CA GLY A 42 6.45 -7.04 7.21
C GLY A 42 6.69 -5.86 8.13
N THR A 43 6.46 -4.65 7.61
CA THR A 43 6.73 -3.34 8.24
C THR A 43 6.10 -3.18 9.62
N ALA A 44 4.92 -3.75 9.85
CA ALA A 44 4.24 -3.68 11.15
C ALA A 44 4.50 -4.93 12.02
N GLY A 45 4.59 -6.11 11.40
CA GLY A 45 4.75 -7.37 12.14
C GLY A 45 6.11 -7.52 12.80
N LEU A 46 7.17 -7.08 12.14
CA LEU A 46 8.53 -7.15 12.73
C LEU A 46 8.65 -6.30 14.00
N PRO A 47 8.27 -5.02 14.05
CA PRO A 47 8.26 -4.27 15.31
C PRO A 47 7.36 -4.91 16.38
N ALA A 48 6.17 -5.40 15.99
CA ALA A 48 5.28 -6.06 16.95
C ALA A 48 5.96 -7.29 17.61
N ALA A 49 6.62 -8.13 16.81
CA ALA A 49 7.33 -9.30 17.30
C ALA A 49 8.53 -8.92 18.19
N ILE A 50 9.35 -7.95 17.77
CA ILE A 50 10.52 -7.47 18.51
C ILE A 50 10.08 -6.94 19.89
N PHE A 51 9.16 -6.00 19.94
CA PHE A 51 8.77 -5.35 21.19
C PHE A 51 7.98 -6.27 22.13
N ALA A 52 7.18 -7.20 21.58
CA ALA A 52 6.50 -8.21 22.39
C ALA A 52 7.53 -9.17 23.03
N SER A 53 8.49 -9.68 22.26
CA SER A 53 9.51 -10.61 22.76
C SER A 53 10.44 -9.98 23.80
N GLN A 54 10.80 -8.71 23.64
CA GLN A 54 11.60 -7.95 24.64
C GLN A 54 10.92 -7.83 26.00
N ARG A 55 9.60 -7.99 26.04
CA ARG A 55 8.80 -8.05 27.28
C ARG A 55 8.64 -9.46 27.83
N GLY A 56 9.26 -10.47 27.20
CA GLY A 56 9.16 -11.86 27.58
C GLY A 56 7.98 -12.63 26.99
N ALA A 57 7.27 -12.06 26.01
CA ALA A 57 6.18 -12.74 25.33
C ALA A 57 6.67 -13.93 24.47
N ARG A 58 5.89 -15.01 24.43
CA ARG A 58 6.04 -16.09 23.44
C ARG A 58 5.32 -15.68 22.17
N VAL A 59 6.07 -15.49 21.10
CA VAL A 59 5.55 -14.99 19.81
C VAL A 59 5.61 -16.07 18.76
N LEU A 60 4.49 -16.33 18.08
CA LEU A 60 4.44 -17.04 16.79
C LEU A 60 4.31 -16.01 15.68
N LEU A 61 5.31 -15.93 14.80
CA LEU A 61 5.31 -15.06 13.64
C LEU A 61 5.19 -15.90 12.37
N LEU A 62 4.11 -15.69 11.62
CA LEU A 62 3.74 -16.42 10.42
C LEU A 62 3.86 -15.50 9.20
N ASP A 63 4.48 -15.99 8.13
CA ASP A 63 4.47 -15.29 6.84
C ASP A 63 4.27 -16.29 5.68
N ALA A 64 3.52 -15.85 4.66
CA ALA A 64 3.33 -16.62 3.43
C ALA A 64 4.56 -16.56 2.52
N ALA A 65 5.39 -15.53 2.65
CA ALA A 65 6.62 -15.36 1.88
C ALA A 65 7.77 -16.23 2.41
N GLY A 66 8.80 -16.39 1.60
CA GLY A 66 10.04 -17.10 1.96
C GLY A 66 11.06 -16.24 2.72
N ASP A 67 10.77 -14.95 2.95
CA ASP A 67 11.64 -14.03 3.69
C ASP A 67 10.81 -12.99 4.45
N ILE A 68 11.40 -12.40 5.49
CA ILE A 68 10.83 -11.30 6.28
C ILE A 68 11.05 -9.97 5.57
N GLY A 69 10.24 -8.95 5.92
CA GLY A 69 10.41 -7.57 5.44
C GLY A 69 9.25 -7.05 4.59
N GLY A 70 8.54 -7.94 3.89
CA GLY A 70 7.36 -7.57 3.10
C GLY A 70 7.63 -6.41 2.14
N THR A 71 6.76 -5.43 2.11
CA THR A 71 6.84 -4.25 1.21
C THR A 71 8.10 -3.40 1.42
N LEU A 72 8.84 -3.53 2.54
CA LEU A 72 10.11 -2.80 2.71
C LEU A 72 11.17 -3.16 1.66
N HIS A 73 11.07 -4.32 1.02
CA HIS A 73 11.96 -4.68 -0.09
C HIS A 73 11.79 -3.78 -1.33
N LEU A 74 10.60 -3.17 -1.51
CA LEU A 74 10.24 -2.38 -2.69
C LEU A 74 10.00 -0.89 -2.35
N SER A 75 9.71 -0.59 -1.08
CA SER A 75 9.35 0.75 -0.60
C SER A 75 10.52 1.72 -0.73
N THR A 76 10.19 2.99 -0.98
CA THR A 76 11.15 4.11 -0.85
C THR A 76 11.54 4.40 0.60
N GLY A 77 10.93 3.73 1.59
CA GLY A 77 11.28 3.83 3.00
C GLY A 77 11.03 5.19 3.64
N GLN A 78 10.12 5.95 3.06
CA GLN A 78 9.84 7.33 3.48
C GLN A 78 9.05 7.34 4.80
N MET A 79 9.58 8.05 5.81
CA MET A 79 8.99 8.24 7.13
C MET A 79 8.76 9.71 7.42
N SER A 80 7.80 10.02 8.28
CA SER A 80 7.63 11.36 8.87
C SER A 80 7.52 11.27 10.38
N ALA A 81 8.23 12.16 11.08
CA ALA A 81 8.21 12.23 12.53
C ALA A 81 8.54 13.64 13.03
N ALA A 82 7.77 14.13 13.99
CA ALA A 82 7.94 15.45 14.60
C ALA A 82 8.41 15.31 16.04
N GLY A 83 9.33 16.20 16.47
CA GLY A 83 9.89 16.18 17.82
C GLY A 83 10.99 15.13 18.01
N THR A 84 11.67 14.73 16.93
CA THR A 84 12.77 13.77 16.96
C THR A 84 14.05 14.39 17.55
N ARG A 85 14.92 13.55 18.12
CA ARG A 85 16.24 14.00 18.58
C ARG A 85 17.11 14.55 17.43
N LEU A 86 16.94 14.02 16.22
CA LEU A 86 17.62 14.52 15.03
C LEU A 86 17.16 15.94 14.69
N GLN A 87 15.86 16.24 14.75
CA GLN A 87 15.37 17.62 14.59
C GLN A 87 15.97 18.55 15.65
N ALA A 88 15.93 18.15 16.91
CA ALA A 88 16.48 18.94 18.02
C ALA A 88 17.99 19.23 17.80
N SER A 89 18.80 18.26 17.38
CA SER A 89 20.22 18.43 17.12
C SER A 89 20.51 19.39 15.95
N ARG A 90 19.51 19.64 15.09
CA ARG A 90 19.59 20.58 13.94
C ARG A 90 18.87 21.91 14.19
N GLY A 91 18.46 22.16 15.45
CA GLY A 91 17.75 23.39 15.82
C GLY A 91 16.33 23.50 15.24
N ILE A 92 15.73 22.37 14.80
CA ILE A 92 14.38 22.34 14.26
C ILE A 92 13.40 22.08 15.41
N VAL A 93 12.52 23.05 15.67
CA VAL A 93 11.43 22.93 16.63
C VAL A 93 10.19 22.40 15.92
N ASP A 94 9.70 21.25 16.36
CA ASP A 94 8.53 20.59 15.78
C ASP A 94 7.77 19.81 16.86
N THR A 95 6.47 19.58 16.62
CA THR A 95 5.59 18.92 17.59
C THR A 95 4.67 17.91 16.94
N PRO A 96 4.21 16.88 17.65
CA PRO A 96 3.17 15.98 17.17
C PRO A 96 1.89 16.72 16.76
N GLN A 97 1.54 17.85 17.43
CA GLN A 97 0.37 18.63 17.04
C GLN A 97 0.56 19.29 15.66
N ALA A 98 1.72 19.94 15.42
CA ALA A 98 2.01 20.53 14.12
C ALA A 98 2.07 19.44 13.00
N HIS A 99 2.51 18.24 13.33
CA HIS A 99 2.49 17.10 12.40
C HIS A 99 1.04 16.67 12.10
N TYR A 100 0.19 16.57 13.12
CA TYR A 100 -1.22 16.25 12.95
C TYR A 100 -1.93 17.28 12.07
N ASP A 101 -1.72 18.57 12.35
CA ASP A 101 -2.33 19.68 11.58
C ASP A 101 -1.91 19.63 10.11
N ASP A 102 -0.65 19.32 9.83
CA ASP A 102 -0.16 19.15 8.47
C ASP A 102 -0.77 17.93 7.77
N VAL A 103 -0.87 16.78 8.45
CA VAL A 103 -1.52 15.59 7.86
C VAL A 103 -2.97 15.89 7.52
N MET A 104 -3.71 16.55 8.42
CA MET A 104 -5.12 16.90 8.18
C MET A 104 -5.25 17.94 7.08
N ARG A 105 -4.37 18.94 7.02
CA ARG A 105 -4.31 19.94 5.94
C ARG A 105 -4.03 19.30 4.59
N ILE A 106 -2.99 18.49 4.47
CA ILE A 106 -2.58 17.85 3.20
C ILE A 106 -3.65 16.86 2.74
N SER A 107 -4.17 16.04 3.64
CA SER A 107 -5.26 15.10 3.35
C SER A 107 -6.62 15.79 3.11
N ARG A 108 -6.71 17.11 3.29
CA ARG A 108 -7.97 17.89 3.24
C ARG A 108 -9.02 17.34 4.22
N ASN A 109 -8.59 16.99 5.44
CA ASN A 109 -9.40 16.42 6.51
C ASN A 109 -10.11 15.11 6.13
N THR A 110 -9.51 14.30 5.25
CA THR A 110 -10.07 13.01 4.85
C THR A 110 -9.31 11.80 5.43
N ALA A 111 -8.11 12.00 5.99
CA ALA A 111 -7.44 10.98 6.79
C ALA A 111 -8.23 10.71 8.09
N ASP A 112 -8.14 9.48 8.60
CA ASP A 112 -8.77 9.12 9.87
C ASP A 112 -8.11 9.89 11.02
N PRO A 113 -8.84 10.73 11.76
CA PRO A 113 -8.26 11.60 12.80
C PRO A 113 -7.71 10.80 13.98
N ILE A 114 -8.30 9.64 14.31
CA ILE A 114 -7.86 8.79 15.42
C ILE A 114 -6.53 8.12 15.06
N LEU A 115 -6.48 7.47 13.89
CA LEU A 115 -5.25 6.83 13.43
C LEU A 115 -4.13 7.84 13.18
N THR A 116 -4.46 9.00 12.63
CA THR A 116 -3.50 10.09 12.46
C THR A 116 -2.92 10.53 13.81
N ARG A 117 -3.77 10.74 14.82
CA ARG A 117 -3.33 11.14 16.16
C ARG A 117 -2.36 10.14 16.76
N ILE A 118 -2.73 8.84 16.76
CA ILE A 118 -1.86 7.77 17.28
C ILE A 118 -0.53 7.74 16.52
N ALA A 119 -0.58 7.84 15.18
CA ALA A 119 0.61 7.76 14.34
C ALA A 119 1.62 8.88 14.64
N VAL A 120 1.14 10.15 14.71
CA VAL A 120 2.02 11.29 14.92
C VAL A 120 2.56 11.39 16.35
N ASP A 121 1.78 10.98 17.37
CA ASP A 121 2.20 10.98 18.76
C ASP A 121 3.32 9.94 19.02
N GLU A 122 3.32 8.86 18.27
CA GLU A 122 4.28 7.76 18.43
C GLU A 122 5.44 7.81 17.42
N ALA A 123 5.37 8.73 16.45
CA ALA A 123 6.32 8.80 15.34
C ALA A 123 7.77 9.06 15.80
N ALA A 124 7.98 10.05 16.67
CA ALA A 124 9.33 10.39 17.17
C ALA A 124 9.96 9.21 17.92
N LYS A 125 9.22 8.58 18.81
CA LYS A 125 9.71 7.43 19.57
C LYS A 125 10.11 6.27 18.67
N THR A 126 9.33 6.01 17.61
CA THR A 126 9.65 4.97 16.63
C THR A 126 10.88 5.33 15.80
N PHE A 127 10.96 6.56 15.32
CA PHE A 127 12.10 7.04 14.53
C PHE A 127 13.39 7.05 15.34
N ASP A 128 13.35 7.60 16.56
CA ASP A 128 14.52 7.67 17.45
C ASP A 128 15.01 6.27 17.85
N TRP A 129 14.10 5.31 18.04
CA TRP A 129 14.45 3.90 18.26
C TRP A 129 15.21 3.29 17.06
N LEU A 130 14.80 3.60 15.83
CA LEU A 130 15.52 3.16 14.62
C LEU A 130 16.91 3.80 14.55
N MET A 131 17.02 5.12 14.84
CA MET A 131 18.29 5.85 14.84
C MET A 131 19.28 5.28 15.87
N GLU A 132 18.83 5.00 17.11
CA GLU A 132 19.64 4.36 18.15
C GLU A 132 20.21 3.01 17.72
N ARG A 133 19.54 2.37 16.78
CA ARG A 133 19.91 1.05 16.24
C ARG A 133 20.53 1.13 14.84
N GLY A 134 21.08 2.31 14.49
CA GLY A 134 21.88 2.50 13.30
C GLY A 134 21.10 2.66 12.02
N PHE A 135 19.85 3.14 12.07
CA PHE A 135 19.22 3.72 10.89
C PHE A 135 19.88 5.06 10.56
N GLU A 136 20.32 5.22 9.33
CA GLU A 136 20.96 6.44 8.85
C GLU A 136 20.09 7.09 7.76
N PRO A 137 19.42 8.23 8.08
CA PRO A 137 18.76 9.02 7.06
C PRO A 137 19.80 9.72 6.19
N LEU A 138 19.43 10.12 4.96
CA LEU A 138 20.31 10.89 4.12
C LEU A 138 20.82 12.17 4.82
N PRO A 139 22.02 12.66 4.53
CA PRO A 139 22.65 13.76 5.28
C PRO A 139 21.84 15.06 5.33
N GLU A 140 21.07 15.36 4.27
CA GLU A 140 20.22 16.56 4.19
C GLU A 140 18.90 16.46 4.96
N HIS A 141 18.51 15.27 5.45
CA HIS A 141 17.26 15.07 6.19
C HIS A 141 17.31 15.58 7.63
N PRO A 142 16.16 16.03 8.17
CA PRO A 142 14.83 16.03 7.57
C PRO A 142 14.63 17.08 6.49
N VAL A 143 13.67 16.82 5.58
CA VAL A 143 13.23 17.75 4.55
C VAL A 143 11.73 18.07 4.70
N LEU A 144 11.22 19.08 3.96
CA LEU A 144 9.80 19.45 3.98
C LEU A 144 8.92 18.45 3.24
N GLY A 145 9.42 17.88 2.17
CA GLY A 145 8.71 16.93 1.31
C GLY A 145 9.51 16.65 0.05
N LYS A 146 8.97 15.78 -0.82
CA LYS A 146 9.53 15.46 -2.12
C LYS A 146 8.41 15.33 -3.15
N GLY A 147 8.21 16.37 -3.96
CA GLY A 147 7.28 16.38 -5.09
C GLY A 147 5.81 16.58 -4.74
N HIS A 148 5.31 16.08 -3.62
CA HIS A 148 3.95 16.30 -3.14
C HIS A 148 3.84 17.51 -2.22
N GLU A 149 2.63 17.79 -1.70
CA GLU A 149 2.37 18.90 -0.79
C GLU A 149 3.35 18.88 0.40
N PRO A 150 4.11 19.95 0.63
CA PRO A 150 5.12 19.97 1.66
C PRO A 150 4.52 20.07 3.06
N TYR A 151 5.22 19.54 4.02
CA TYR A 151 4.98 19.83 5.43
C TYR A 151 5.33 21.29 5.77
N SER A 152 4.76 21.81 6.84
CA SER A 152 5.11 23.15 7.37
C SER A 152 6.49 23.18 8.03
N GLN A 153 6.96 22.03 8.51
CA GLN A 153 8.28 21.82 9.10
C GLN A 153 9.02 20.65 8.46
N LYS A 154 10.35 20.69 8.50
CA LYS A 154 11.20 19.60 8.05
C LYS A 154 11.04 18.40 8.99
N ARG A 155 10.30 17.36 8.56
CA ARG A 155 10.02 16.13 9.32
C ARG A 155 10.00 14.85 8.50
N TYR A 156 10.48 14.91 7.27
CA TYR A 156 10.39 13.83 6.30
C TYR A 156 11.76 13.21 6.08
N TYR A 157 11.86 11.88 6.18
CA TYR A 157 13.11 11.13 6.25
C TYR A 157 13.08 9.88 5.39
N TRP A 158 14.21 9.49 4.82
CA TRP A 158 14.47 8.15 4.26
C TRP A 158 15.97 7.86 4.27
N GLY A 159 16.35 6.57 4.21
CA GLY A 159 17.73 6.12 4.09
C GLY A 159 18.16 5.94 2.62
N ALA A 160 19.45 5.77 2.40
CA ALA A 160 20.03 5.66 1.06
C ALA A 160 19.49 4.49 0.24
N ASP A 161 19.14 3.35 0.88
CA ASP A 161 18.58 2.16 0.23
C ASP A 161 17.05 2.04 0.47
N GLY A 162 16.36 3.17 0.61
CA GLY A 162 14.93 3.21 0.78
C GLY A 162 14.44 2.36 1.96
N GLY A 163 13.41 1.53 1.73
CA GLY A 163 12.86 0.64 2.75
C GLY A 163 13.83 -0.40 3.27
N ARG A 164 14.83 -0.79 2.49
CA ARG A 164 15.86 -1.74 2.91
C ARG A 164 16.75 -1.19 4.01
N SER A 165 16.96 0.14 4.07
CA SER A 165 17.66 0.78 5.19
C SER A 165 16.93 0.53 6.53
N ILE A 166 15.59 0.60 6.54
CA ILE A 166 14.77 0.27 7.70
C ILE A 166 14.80 -1.24 7.98
N LEU A 167 14.64 -2.04 6.93
CA LEU A 167 14.63 -3.50 7.04
C LEU A 167 15.93 -4.05 7.63
N ALA A 168 17.08 -3.47 7.29
CA ALA A 168 18.37 -3.87 7.83
C ALA A 168 18.40 -3.74 9.38
N VAL A 169 17.85 -2.65 9.92
CA VAL A 169 17.72 -2.47 11.37
C VAL A 169 16.75 -3.47 11.98
N LEU A 170 15.54 -3.58 11.40
CA LEU A 170 14.52 -4.49 11.90
C LEU A 170 14.99 -5.94 11.88
N ARG A 171 15.64 -6.38 10.80
CA ARG A 171 16.17 -7.75 10.66
C ARG A 171 17.19 -8.05 11.76
N ARG A 172 18.12 -7.14 12.01
CA ARG A 172 19.14 -7.33 13.06
C ARG A 172 18.52 -7.43 14.45
N GLU A 173 17.60 -6.54 14.80
CA GLU A 173 16.92 -6.57 16.08
C GLU A 173 16.01 -7.80 16.23
N PHE A 174 15.32 -8.18 15.18
CA PHE A 174 14.49 -9.37 15.12
C PHE A 174 15.30 -10.66 15.33
N GLU A 175 16.45 -10.79 14.65
CA GLU A 175 17.32 -11.97 14.78
C GLU A 175 17.87 -12.14 16.21
N LYS A 176 18.18 -11.04 16.93
CA LYS A 176 18.56 -11.11 18.35
C LYS A 176 17.47 -11.79 19.18
N GLU A 177 16.21 -11.40 18.99
CA GLU A 177 15.08 -11.95 19.74
C GLU A 177 14.75 -13.40 19.33
N ARG A 178 14.88 -13.71 18.04
CA ARG A 178 14.68 -15.06 17.52
C ARG A 178 15.72 -16.04 18.05
N LEU A 179 17.01 -15.65 18.05
CA LEU A 179 18.10 -16.45 18.58
C LEU A 179 17.99 -16.65 20.11
N ALA A 180 17.37 -15.71 20.83
CA ALA A 180 17.03 -15.87 22.23
C ALA A 180 15.87 -16.85 22.49
N GLY A 181 15.30 -17.46 21.44
CA GLY A 181 14.26 -18.48 21.53
C GLY A 181 12.86 -17.96 21.88
N ARG A 182 12.62 -16.66 21.78
CA ARG A 182 11.33 -16.05 22.15
C ARG A 182 10.36 -15.92 20.98
N ILE A 183 10.87 -16.01 19.73
CA ILE A 183 10.06 -15.92 18.51
C ILE A 183 10.16 -17.21 17.72
N ASP A 184 9.02 -17.88 17.53
CA ASP A 184 8.83 -18.98 16.58
C ASP A 184 8.46 -18.38 15.21
N LEU A 185 9.42 -18.32 14.28
CA LEU A 185 9.21 -17.86 12.92
C LEU A 185 8.88 -19.00 11.98
N ARG A 186 7.77 -18.89 11.27
CA ARG A 186 7.38 -19.83 10.21
C ARG A 186 7.10 -19.09 8.91
N LEU A 187 8.01 -19.20 7.99
CA LEU A 187 7.90 -18.69 6.62
C LEU A 187 7.17 -19.72 5.74
N GLN A 188 6.71 -19.28 4.57
CA GLN A 188 5.95 -20.11 3.62
C GLN A 188 4.74 -20.79 4.29
N THR A 189 4.15 -20.07 5.28
CA THR A 189 3.09 -20.60 6.12
C THR A 189 1.87 -19.66 6.06
N PRO A 190 1.05 -19.76 5.00
CA PRO A 190 -0.13 -18.94 4.87
C PRO A 190 -1.20 -19.31 5.91
N VAL A 191 -1.78 -18.30 6.54
CA VAL A 191 -2.94 -18.45 7.44
C VAL A 191 -4.20 -18.56 6.59
N SER A 192 -4.99 -19.61 6.82
CA SER A 192 -6.22 -19.87 6.06
C SER A 192 -7.51 -19.50 6.80
N ALA A 193 -7.49 -19.40 8.14
CA ALA A 193 -8.63 -18.97 8.93
C ALA A 193 -8.24 -18.46 10.31
N LEU A 194 -9.07 -17.56 10.86
CA LEU A 194 -9.09 -17.22 12.27
C LEU A 194 -10.00 -18.20 13.03
N LEU A 195 -9.59 -18.60 14.22
CA LEU A 195 -10.37 -19.50 15.09
C LEU A 195 -11.04 -18.66 16.17
N THR A 196 -12.36 -18.79 16.28
CA THR A 196 -13.16 -18.08 17.29
C THR A 196 -13.76 -19.05 18.30
N ASP A 197 -13.97 -18.58 19.52
CA ASP A 197 -14.81 -19.28 20.49
C ASP A 197 -16.31 -18.98 20.31
N ALA A 198 -17.14 -19.58 21.14
CA ALA A 198 -18.59 -19.40 21.07
C ALA A 198 -19.05 -17.94 21.35
N ALA A 199 -18.23 -17.13 22.01
CA ALA A 199 -18.49 -15.71 22.26
C ALA A 199 -17.97 -14.82 21.10
N GLY A 200 -17.42 -15.39 20.03
CA GLY A 200 -16.86 -14.68 18.88
C GLY A 200 -15.50 -14.03 19.13
N ALA A 201 -14.82 -14.39 20.23
CA ALA A 201 -13.46 -13.93 20.49
C ALA A 201 -12.45 -14.77 19.69
N VAL A 202 -11.50 -14.12 19.05
CA VAL A 202 -10.42 -14.82 18.32
C VAL A 202 -9.47 -15.47 19.33
N ARG A 203 -9.18 -16.76 19.10
CA ARG A 203 -8.35 -17.60 19.97
C ARG A 203 -7.11 -18.19 19.29
N GLY A 204 -7.01 -18.05 17.98
CA GLY A 204 -5.91 -18.62 17.24
C GLY A 204 -6.09 -18.54 15.73
N VAL A 205 -5.26 -19.28 15.05
CA VAL A 205 -5.24 -19.34 13.58
C VAL A 205 -5.16 -20.77 13.10
N ARG A 206 -5.66 -20.99 11.89
CA ARG A 206 -5.41 -22.22 11.10
C ARG A 206 -4.42 -21.87 10.01
N VAL A 207 -3.40 -22.71 9.85
CA VAL A 207 -2.41 -22.61 8.78
C VAL A 207 -2.49 -23.84 7.90
N LYS A 208 -2.17 -23.68 6.62
CA LYS A 208 -2.06 -24.79 5.67
C LYS A 208 -0.60 -24.94 5.26
N SER A 209 -0.06 -26.14 5.43
CA SER A 209 1.29 -26.52 5.01
C SER A 209 1.21 -27.78 4.15
N GLY A 210 1.24 -27.61 2.83
CA GLY A 210 0.91 -28.67 1.87
C GLY A 210 -0.54 -29.16 2.09
N ASP A 211 -0.71 -30.48 2.26
CA ASP A 211 -2.03 -31.09 2.54
C ASP A 211 -2.37 -31.18 4.03
N ARG A 212 -1.49 -30.66 4.91
CA ARG A 212 -1.71 -30.68 6.35
C ARG A 212 -2.23 -29.36 6.86
N GLU A 213 -3.30 -29.41 7.63
CA GLU A 213 -3.77 -28.27 8.42
C GLU A 213 -3.22 -28.36 9.83
N GLN A 214 -2.76 -27.22 10.35
CA GLN A 214 -2.33 -27.05 11.74
C GLN A 214 -3.09 -25.90 12.37
N VAL A 215 -3.33 -26.00 13.68
CA VAL A 215 -3.96 -24.92 14.45
C VAL A 215 -3.00 -24.45 15.52
N HIS A 216 -2.95 -23.12 15.70
CA HIS A 216 -2.15 -22.49 16.73
C HIS A 216 -3.05 -21.60 17.57
N PHE A 217 -2.92 -21.69 18.90
CA PHE A 217 -3.71 -20.88 19.84
C PHE A 217 -2.84 -19.79 20.46
N GLY A 218 -3.43 -18.60 20.61
CA GLY A 218 -2.77 -17.46 21.20
C GLY A 218 -3.75 -16.51 21.86
N ARG A 219 -3.22 -15.68 22.76
CA ARG A 219 -4.02 -14.68 23.47
C ARG A 219 -4.41 -13.52 22.56
N HIS A 220 -3.47 -13.03 21.77
CA HIS A 220 -3.66 -11.94 20.83
C HIS A 220 -3.31 -12.40 19.41
N VAL A 221 -4.16 -12.09 18.44
CA VAL A 221 -3.89 -12.30 17.02
C VAL A 221 -3.79 -10.94 16.33
N LEU A 222 -2.62 -10.69 15.72
CA LEU A 222 -2.30 -9.45 15.03
C LEU A 222 -2.24 -9.70 13.52
N LEU A 223 -3.08 -9.02 12.76
CA LEU A 223 -3.04 -9.04 11.29
C LEU A 223 -2.15 -7.90 10.80
N THR A 224 -1.00 -8.25 10.25
CA THR A 224 0.03 -7.32 9.73
C THR A 224 0.51 -7.75 8.33
N CYS A 225 -0.33 -8.48 7.62
CA CYS A 225 -0.03 -9.18 6.37
C CYS A 225 -0.21 -8.34 5.10
N GLY A 226 -0.16 -7.02 5.22
CA GLY A 226 -0.15 -6.09 4.09
C GLY A 226 -1.51 -5.88 3.44
N GLY A 227 -1.49 -5.22 2.28
CA GLY A 227 -2.67 -4.91 1.49
C GLY A 227 -2.99 -5.94 0.42
N TYR A 228 -3.61 -5.47 -0.67
CA TYR A 228 -4.03 -6.30 -1.81
C TYR A 228 -3.52 -5.77 -3.16
N GLY A 229 -2.44 -5.00 -3.16
CA GLY A 229 -1.90 -4.34 -4.36
C GLY A 229 -1.49 -5.30 -5.49
N SER A 230 -1.29 -6.59 -5.21
CA SER A 230 -0.98 -7.64 -6.18
C SER A 230 -2.15 -8.58 -6.49
N ASN A 231 -3.35 -8.28 -5.99
CA ASN A 231 -4.60 -8.99 -6.31
C ASN A 231 -5.51 -8.07 -7.12
N ALA A 232 -5.46 -8.17 -8.44
CA ALA A 232 -6.17 -7.28 -9.36
C ALA A 232 -7.70 -7.33 -9.17
N GLU A 233 -8.26 -8.50 -8.92
CA GLU A 233 -9.70 -8.69 -8.70
C GLU A 233 -10.14 -8.01 -7.39
N MET A 234 -9.44 -8.26 -6.29
CA MET A 234 -9.73 -7.62 -5.02
C MET A 234 -9.52 -6.11 -5.09
N PHE A 235 -8.49 -5.67 -5.83
CA PHE A 235 -8.22 -4.25 -6.03
C PHE A 235 -9.41 -3.54 -6.68
N GLU A 236 -9.93 -4.08 -7.79
CA GLU A 236 -11.09 -3.52 -8.48
C GLU A 236 -12.36 -3.59 -7.62
N ARG A 237 -12.61 -4.72 -6.97
CA ARG A 237 -13.77 -4.92 -6.10
C ARG A 237 -13.82 -3.91 -4.93
N LEU A 238 -12.68 -3.67 -4.28
CA LEU A 238 -12.62 -2.81 -3.11
C LEU A 238 -12.49 -1.32 -3.46
N SER A 239 -11.60 -0.97 -4.37
CA SER A 239 -11.35 0.43 -4.74
C SER A 239 -12.38 0.98 -5.73
N GLY A 240 -12.94 0.15 -6.60
CA GLY A 240 -13.73 0.55 -7.75
C GLY A 240 -12.90 0.96 -8.97
N TYR A 241 -11.58 0.80 -8.92
CA TYR A 241 -10.64 1.09 -10.00
C TYR A 241 -9.85 -0.15 -10.36
N ARG A 242 -9.47 -0.29 -11.62
CA ARG A 242 -8.65 -1.42 -12.09
C ARG A 242 -7.22 -1.29 -11.61
N ALA A 243 -6.57 -2.42 -11.34
CA ALA A 243 -5.14 -2.47 -11.03
C ALA A 243 -4.31 -2.32 -12.31
N TYR A 244 -4.22 -1.10 -12.85
CA TYR A 244 -3.59 -0.85 -14.15
C TYR A 244 -2.10 -1.21 -14.23
N ALA A 245 -1.36 -1.17 -13.11
CA ALA A 245 0.06 -1.49 -13.10
C ALA A 245 0.44 -2.49 -12.02
N ALA A 246 1.35 -3.41 -12.34
CA ALA A 246 1.92 -4.40 -11.41
C ALA A 246 3.03 -3.74 -10.55
N THR A 247 2.65 -3.07 -9.49
CA THR A 247 3.58 -2.35 -8.59
C THR A 247 3.58 -2.87 -7.16
N GLY A 248 2.69 -3.81 -6.84
CA GLY A 248 2.53 -4.37 -5.49
C GLY A 248 3.61 -5.40 -5.13
N TYR A 249 3.83 -5.57 -3.83
CA TYR A 249 4.62 -6.71 -3.33
C TYR A 249 3.87 -8.02 -3.65
N PRO A 250 4.51 -9.05 -4.22
CA PRO A 250 3.82 -10.24 -4.75
C PRO A 250 2.88 -10.95 -3.75
N TYR A 251 3.21 -10.89 -2.46
CA TYR A 251 2.40 -11.47 -1.39
C TYR A 251 1.33 -10.53 -0.82
N SER A 252 1.19 -9.31 -1.33
CA SER A 252 0.08 -8.39 -0.99
C SER A 252 -1.20 -8.81 -1.72
N GLN A 253 -1.78 -9.93 -1.29
CA GLN A 253 -2.91 -10.61 -1.93
C GLN A 253 -4.25 -10.35 -1.23
N GLY A 254 -4.25 -9.60 -0.10
CA GLY A 254 -5.48 -9.27 0.63
C GLY A 254 -5.96 -10.31 1.64
N ALA A 255 -5.17 -11.34 1.93
CA ALA A 255 -5.55 -12.40 2.86
C ALA A 255 -6.01 -11.87 4.24
N GLY A 256 -5.36 -10.82 4.75
CA GLY A 256 -5.75 -10.21 6.03
C GLY A 256 -7.12 -9.57 6.02
N ILE A 257 -7.54 -9.00 4.87
CA ILE A 257 -8.90 -8.47 4.71
C ILE A 257 -9.91 -9.60 4.79
N GLU A 258 -9.69 -10.68 4.04
CA GLU A 258 -10.58 -11.84 4.03
C GLU A 258 -10.69 -12.48 5.43
N LEU A 259 -9.56 -12.66 6.11
CA LEU A 259 -9.52 -13.19 7.48
C LEU A 259 -10.33 -12.33 8.45
N ALA A 260 -10.16 -11.01 8.42
CA ALA A 260 -10.86 -10.10 9.33
C ALA A 260 -12.36 -10.03 9.03
N VAL A 261 -12.73 -9.96 7.74
CA VAL A 261 -14.14 -9.91 7.31
C VAL A 261 -14.88 -11.21 7.66
N ALA A 262 -14.22 -12.36 7.53
CA ALA A 262 -14.79 -13.66 7.87
C ALA A 262 -15.24 -13.78 9.34
N VAL A 263 -14.68 -12.98 10.25
CA VAL A 263 -15.06 -12.96 11.68
C VAL A 263 -15.86 -11.71 12.07
N GLY A 264 -16.34 -10.94 11.07
CA GLY A 264 -17.25 -9.80 11.26
C GLY A 264 -16.57 -8.42 11.23
N GLY A 265 -15.30 -8.33 10.89
CA GLY A 265 -14.64 -7.07 10.58
C GLY A 265 -15.19 -6.46 9.28
N TYR A 266 -14.99 -5.15 9.08
CA TYR A 266 -15.41 -4.48 7.86
C TYR A 266 -14.30 -3.56 7.32
N VAL A 267 -14.45 -3.15 6.06
CA VAL A 267 -13.48 -2.29 5.36
C VAL A 267 -14.01 -0.88 5.22
N ARG A 268 -13.10 0.11 5.19
CA ARG A 268 -13.40 1.53 4.93
C ARG A 268 -12.26 2.19 4.13
N GLY A 269 -12.47 3.44 3.70
CA GLY A 269 -11.46 4.22 2.96
C GLY A 269 -11.68 4.26 1.45
N ARG A 270 -12.74 3.63 0.91
CA ARG A 270 -13.02 3.56 -0.53
C ARG A 270 -13.11 4.93 -1.21
N GLN A 271 -13.67 5.92 -0.51
CA GLN A 271 -13.84 7.29 -1.00
C GLN A 271 -12.52 8.06 -1.18
N ASN A 272 -11.43 7.53 -0.66
CA ASN A 272 -10.11 8.15 -0.61
C ASN A 272 -9.12 7.52 -1.60
N TYR A 273 -9.57 7.10 -2.78
CA TYR A 273 -8.70 6.51 -3.78
C TYR A 273 -7.56 7.45 -4.18
N LEU A 274 -6.34 6.92 -4.21
CA LEU A 274 -5.12 7.61 -4.60
C LEU A 274 -4.61 7.03 -5.92
N SER A 275 -4.47 7.87 -6.94
CA SER A 275 -3.79 7.54 -8.19
C SER A 275 -2.56 8.42 -8.33
N ASN A 276 -1.45 7.89 -8.79
CA ASN A 276 -0.38 8.73 -9.31
C ASN A 276 -0.77 9.31 -10.69
N PHE A 277 -0.04 10.34 -11.13
CA PHE A 277 -0.34 11.03 -12.40
C PHE A 277 0.10 10.24 -13.64
N GLY A 278 0.49 8.97 -13.49
CA GLY A 278 0.66 8.03 -14.58
C GLY A 278 2.10 7.67 -14.93
N SER A 279 2.16 6.58 -15.70
CA SER A 279 3.38 6.00 -16.24
C SER A 279 3.12 5.47 -17.65
N ILE A 280 4.18 5.21 -18.40
CA ILE A 280 4.14 4.48 -19.66
C ILE A 280 4.27 3.00 -19.31
N LEU A 281 3.31 2.19 -19.73
CA LEU A 281 3.32 0.74 -19.52
C LEU A 281 3.83 0.03 -20.78
N THR A 282 4.32 -1.21 -20.63
CA THR A 282 4.84 -1.98 -21.77
C THR A 282 3.74 -2.41 -22.75
N ASP A 283 2.53 -2.66 -22.22
CA ASP A 283 1.42 -3.25 -22.98
C ASP A 283 0.05 -2.89 -22.37
N ASP A 284 -1.04 -3.47 -22.88
CA ASP A 284 -2.41 -3.32 -22.38
C ASP A 284 -2.80 -4.35 -21.31
N ALA A 285 -1.88 -5.20 -20.88
CA ALA A 285 -2.18 -6.13 -19.80
C ALA A 285 -2.66 -5.40 -18.55
N ILE A 286 -3.54 -6.01 -17.78
CA ILE A 286 -4.00 -5.50 -16.50
C ILE A 286 -3.81 -6.59 -15.45
N PRO A 287 -2.86 -6.36 -14.56
CA PRO A 287 -1.93 -5.23 -14.46
C PRO A 287 -0.81 -5.25 -15.50
N GLY A 288 -0.49 -4.08 -16.08
CA GLY A 288 0.64 -3.90 -17.00
C GLY A 288 1.97 -3.68 -16.29
N ARG A 289 3.07 -3.94 -17.00
CA ARG A 289 4.40 -3.69 -16.48
C ARG A 289 4.83 -2.24 -16.74
N PHE A 290 5.57 -1.66 -15.81
CA PHE A 290 6.16 -0.34 -15.95
C PHE A 290 7.25 -0.36 -17.03
N LEU A 291 7.19 0.59 -17.97
CA LEU A 291 8.25 0.83 -18.96
C LEU A 291 9.07 2.06 -18.56
N ALA A 292 8.42 3.22 -18.45
CA ALA A 292 9.06 4.49 -18.18
C ALA A 292 8.08 5.50 -17.59
N ARG A 293 8.57 6.66 -17.17
CA ARG A 293 7.76 7.79 -16.75
C ARG A 293 8.19 9.04 -17.50
N PHE A 294 7.22 9.78 -18.02
CA PHE A 294 7.49 11.15 -18.48
C PHE A 294 7.61 12.08 -17.27
N VAL A 295 8.56 12.99 -17.29
CA VAL A 295 8.76 13.98 -16.21
C VAL A 295 7.68 15.06 -16.35
N VAL A 296 6.63 14.91 -15.55
CA VAL A 296 5.45 15.78 -15.52
C VAL A 296 5.44 16.72 -14.32
N ILE A 297 6.51 16.76 -13.54
CA ILE A 297 6.66 17.62 -12.35
C ILE A 297 7.33 18.92 -12.77
N PRO A 298 6.63 20.07 -12.76
CA PRO A 298 7.18 21.35 -13.26
C PRO A 298 8.42 21.83 -12.52
N GLN A 299 8.60 21.43 -11.25
CA GLN A 299 9.80 21.72 -10.45
C GLN A 299 11.04 21.00 -10.97
N GLU A 300 10.88 19.85 -11.64
CA GLU A 300 11.97 19.06 -12.24
C GLU A 300 12.17 19.44 -13.71
N ARG A 301 11.08 19.59 -14.46
CA ARG A 301 11.06 19.94 -15.87
C ARG A 301 9.78 20.70 -16.22
N GLN A 302 9.89 21.97 -16.62
CA GLN A 302 8.75 22.75 -17.12
C GLN A 302 8.15 22.07 -18.36
N PRO A 303 6.81 21.94 -18.45
CA PRO A 303 6.13 21.29 -19.57
C PRO A 303 6.19 22.15 -20.84
N TRP A 304 6.53 21.51 -21.95
CA TRP A 304 6.46 22.11 -23.30
C TRP A 304 5.26 21.57 -24.08
N GLU A 305 4.82 20.39 -23.69
CA GLU A 305 3.76 19.55 -24.27
C GLU A 305 2.39 19.96 -23.76
N VAL A 306 1.30 19.47 -24.35
CA VAL A 306 -0.05 19.51 -23.79
C VAL A 306 -0.49 18.12 -23.35
N PHE A 307 -1.32 18.06 -22.30
CA PHE A 307 -1.91 16.81 -21.79
C PHE A 307 -3.39 16.76 -22.20
N VAL A 308 -3.75 15.73 -22.95
CA VAL A 308 -5.13 15.57 -23.44
C VAL A 308 -5.72 14.23 -23.02
N ASN A 309 -7.04 14.22 -22.79
CA ASN A 309 -7.82 13.00 -22.56
C ASN A 309 -8.22 12.33 -23.89
N ALA A 310 -8.99 11.24 -23.84
CA ALA A 310 -9.46 10.53 -25.03
C ALA A 310 -10.36 11.38 -25.95
N ARG A 311 -10.98 12.47 -25.41
CA ARG A 311 -11.75 13.43 -26.20
C ARG A 311 -10.88 14.51 -26.86
N GLY A 312 -9.57 14.41 -26.72
CA GLY A 312 -8.64 15.41 -27.23
C GLY A 312 -8.66 16.72 -26.45
N GLU A 313 -9.20 16.75 -25.23
CA GLU A 313 -9.36 17.95 -24.40
C GLU A 313 -8.28 17.99 -23.32
N ARG A 314 -7.72 19.17 -23.10
CA ARG A 314 -6.88 19.44 -21.92
C ARG A 314 -7.77 19.49 -20.68
N PHE A 315 -7.33 18.90 -19.61
CA PHE A 315 -8.10 18.77 -18.37
C PHE A 315 -7.44 19.41 -17.14
N ILE A 316 -6.22 19.90 -17.32
CA ILE A 316 -5.45 20.67 -16.32
C ILE A 316 -4.40 21.53 -17.02
N ARG A 317 -3.96 22.62 -16.37
CA ARG A 317 -2.76 23.34 -16.80
C ARG A 317 -1.54 22.45 -16.55
N GLU A 318 -0.69 22.28 -17.55
CA GLU A 318 0.42 21.30 -17.49
C GLU A 318 1.53 21.75 -16.52
N ASP A 319 1.63 23.05 -16.26
CA ASP A 319 2.54 23.63 -15.28
C ASP A 319 1.94 23.77 -13.86
N GLU A 320 0.91 22.97 -13.54
CA GLU A 320 0.35 22.90 -12.18
C GLU A 320 1.41 22.35 -11.21
N MET A 321 1.75 23.15 -10.21
CA MET A 321 2.81 22.83 -9.25
C MET A 321 2.38 21.75 -8.24
N SER A 322 1.09 21.72 -7.90
CA SER A 322 0.54 20.72 -6.97
C SER A 322 0.45 19.35 -7.63
N VAL A 323 1.18 18.39 -7.11
CA VAL A 323 1.09 17.00 -7.55
C VAL A 323 -0.29 16.45 -7.26
N ASP A 324 -0.85 16.75 -6.09
CA ASP A 324 -2.20 16.35 -5.69
C ASP A 324 -3.27 16.88 -6.65
N ALA A 325 -3.18 18.15 -7.07
CA ALA A 325 -4.14 18.70 -8.02
C ALA A 325 -4.11 17.97 -9.36
N ARG A 326 -2.91 17.60 -9.84
CA ARG A 326 -2.73 16.82 -11.07
C ARG A 326 -3.31 15.41 -10.91
N GLU A 327 -2.99 14.72 -9.82
CA GLU A 327 -3.49 13.37 -9.55
C GLU A 327 -5.02 13.35 -9.41
N HIS A 328 -5.59 14.33 -8.71
CA HIS A 328 -7.05 14.45 -8.61
C HIS A 328 -7.73 14.78 -9.94
N SER A 329 -7.12 15.60 -10.80
CA SER A 329 -7.67 15.90 -12.13
C SER A 329 -7.78 14.66 -13.02
N LEU A 330 -6.87 13.69 -12.81
CA LEU A 330 -6.87 12.43 -13.54
C LEU A 330 -8.01 11.50 -13.13
N LEU A 331 -8.50 11.58 -11.88
CA LEU A 331 -9.60 10.73 -11.39
C LEU A 331 -10.91 10.94 -12.16
N SER A 332 -11.08 12.08 -12.81
CA SER A 332 -12.24 12.38 -13.68
C SER A 332 -12.06 11.93 -15.14
N GLN A 333 -10.87 11.44 -15.50
CA GLN A 333 -10.61 11.00 -16.87
C GLN A 333 -10.94 9.52 -17.04
N PRO A 334 -11.54 9.12 -18.18
CA PRO A 334 -11.84 7.72 -18.46
C PRO A 334 -10.59 6.83 -18.33
N ASP A 335 -10.72 5.73 -17.61
CA ASP A 335 -9.63 4.75 -17.36
C ASP A 335 -8.36 5.34 -16.74
N LEU A 336 -8.42 6.52 -16.13
CA LEU A 336 -7.24 7.24 -15.61
C LEU A 336 -6.18 7.43 -16.70
N ARG A 337 -6.59 7.73 -17.91
CA ARG A 337 -5.71 7.76 -19.09
C ARG A 337 -5.64 9.13 -19.73
N TYR A 338 -4.43 9.48 -20.19
CA TYR A 338 -4.19 10.71 -20.97
C TYR A 338 -3.02 10.52 -21.93
N TRP A 339 -2.85 11.48 -22.83
CA TRP A 339 -1.74 11.52 -23.79
C TRP A 339 -0.98 12.83 -23.64
N ILE A 340 0.33 12.73 -23.78
CA ILE A 340 1.26 13.88 -23.85
C ILE A 340 1.50 14.13 -25.33
N VAL A 341 1.05 15.31 -25.84
CA VAL A 341 1.07 15.65 -27.24
C VAL A 341 2.01 16.81 -27.50
N PHE A 342 2.85 16.71 -28.52
CA PHE A 342 3.84 17.72 -28.94
C PHE A 342 4.23 17.51 -30.40
N ASP A 343 5.14 18.35 -30.91
CA ASP A 343 5.61 18.31 -32.28
C ASP A 343 7.14 18.23 -32.39
N GLU A 344 7.66 18.19 -33.60
CA GLU A 344 9.10 18.11 -33.89
C GLU A 344 9.87 19.33 -33.35
N ALA A 345 9.28 20.53 -33.36
CA ALA A 345 9.95 21.72 -32.86
C ALA A 345 10.12 21.67 -31.33
N ILE A 346 9.17 21.06 -30.62
CA ILE A 346 9.22 20.82 -29.18
C ILE A 346 10.20 19.68 -28.90
N LEU A 347 10.10 18.52 -29.59
CA LEU A 347 11.02 17.40 -29.39
C LEU A 347 12.48 17.80 -29.55
N SER A 348 12.78 18.66 -30.56
CA SER A 348 14.14 19.10 -30.82
C SER A 348 14.67 20.13 -29.80
N ALA A 349 13.79 20.97 -29.23
CA ALA A 349 14.20 22.11 -28.38
C ALA A 349 14.09 21.83 -26.88
N ALA A 350 13.05 21.09 -26.45
CA ALA A 350 12.81 20.79 -25.04
C ALA A 350 13.85 19.82 -24.45
N PRO A 351 14.15 19.89 -23.15
CA PRO A 351 14.83 18.79 -22.48
C PRO A 351 14.08 17.47 -22.70
N PRO A 352 14.78 16.31 -22.78
CA PRO A 352 14.10 15.01 -22.92
C PRO A 352 13.00 14.82 -21.86
N GLY A 353 11.83 14.40 -22.30
CA GLY A 353 10.67 14.29 -21.40
C GLY A 353 10.59 12.94 -20.68
N VAL A 354 11.07 11.84 -21.28
CA VAL A 354 11.08 10.53 -20.63
C VAL A 354 12.30 10.44 -19.70
N GLY A 355 12.03 10.17 -18.41
CA GLY A 355 13.07 10.14 -17.39
C GLY A 355 14.17 9.11 -17.70
N GLY A 356 15.42 9.57 -17.72
CA GLY A 356 16.59 8.74 -18.00
C GLY A 356 16.84 8.41 -19.47
N TRP A 357 15.98 8.87 -20.39
CA TRP A 357 16.16 8.65 -21.84
C TRP A 357 16.80 9.84 -22.52
N THR A 358 17.57 9.57 -23.59
CA THR A 358 18.04 10.61 -24.50
C THR A 358 16.95 10.97 -25.53
N ARG A 359 17.14 12.09 -26.24
CA ARG A 359 16.23 12.49 -27.32
C ARG A 359 16.23 11.48 -28.47
N GLU A 360 17.39 10.88 -28.76
CA GLU A 360 17.57 9.83 -29.76
C GLU A 360 16.78 8.58 -29.39
N GLN A 361 16.88 8.12 -28.15
CA GLN A 361 16.08 6.99 -27.65
C GLN A 361 14.58 7.26 -27.75
N MET A 362 14.14 8.48 -27.44
CA MET A 362 12.74 8.86 -27.65
C MET A 362 12.35 8.76 -29.13
N ARG A 363 13.17 9.31 -30.06
CA ARG A 363 12.90 9.26 -31.50
C ARG A 363 12.81 7.84 -32.03
N GLU A 364 13.72 6.96 -31.66
CA GLU A 364 13.76 5.56 -32.07
C GLU A 364 12.55 4.75 -31.57
N THR A 365 11.90 5.22 -30.49
CA THR A 365 10.73 4.54 -29.92
C THR A 365 9.42 4.90 -30.63
N PHE A 366 9.33 6.11 -31.24
CA PHE A 366 8.13 6.52 -31.96
C PHE A 366 7.90 5.64 -33.20
N GLY A 367 6.64 5.19 -33.38
CA GLY A 367 6.25 4.28 -34.45
C GLY A 367 6.68 2.82 -34.23
N VAL A 368 7.48 2.52 -33.19
CA VAL A 368 7.89 1.16 -32.79
C VAL A 368 7.08 0.66 -31.60
N HIS A 369 7.08 1.45 -30.52
CA HIS A 369 6.28 1.11 -29.34
C HIS A 369 4.87 1.66 -29.46
N LYS A 370 3.87 0.83 -29.21
CA LYS A 370 2.45 1.16 -29.47
C LYS A 370 1.91 2.39 -28.71
N TRP A 371 2.58 2.82 -27.63
CA TRP A 371 2.21 4.03 -26.87
C TRP A 371 2.96 5.28 -27.30
N PHE A 372 3.89 5.16 -28.24
CA PHE A 372 4.67 6.25 -28.82
C PHE A 372 4.23 6.39 -30.28
N GLN A 373 3.25 7.25 -30.52
CA GLN A 373 2.68 7.45 -31.86
C GLN A 373 3.25 8.72 -32.49
N GLN A 374 3.44 8.67 -33.81
CA GLN A 374 3.82 9.82 -34.63
C GLN A 374 3.01 9.84 -35.92
N ALA A 375 2.76 11.07 -36.45
CA ALA A 375 2.13 11.28 -37.73
C ALA A 375 2.44 12.67 -38.29
N ASP A 376 2.25 12.86 -39.60
CA ASP A 376 2.48 14.14 -40.28
C ASP A 376 1.33 15.14 -40.07
N ASP A 377 0.17 14.68 -39.58
CA ASP A 377 -0.96 15.53 -39.26
C ASP A 377 -1.64 15.07 -37.93
N LEU A 378 -2.32 16.01 -37.27
CA LEU A 378 -2.98 15.81 -35.98
C LEU A 378 -4.15 14.83 -36.03
N ALA A 379 -4.88 14.77 -37.16
CA ALA A 379 -6.03 13.88 -37.28
C ALA A 379 -5.59 12.42 -37.36
N THR A 380 -4.52 12.14 -38.11
CA THR A 380 -3.91 10.82 -38.22
C THR A 380 -3.27 10.42 -36.89
N LEU A 381 -2.53 11.35 -36.22
CA LEU A 381 -1.97 11.10 -34.90
C LEU A 381 -3.08 10.73 -33.88
N ALA A 382 -4.18 11.47 -33.88
CA ALA A 382 -5.29 11.22 -32.97
C ALA A 382 -5.90 9.83 -33.19
N ARG A 383 -6.19 9.46 -34.45
CA ARG A 383 -6.72 8.12 -34.81
C ARG A 383 -5.79 7.01 -34.34
N ASN A 384 -4.48 7.13 -34.60
CA ASN A 384 -3.48 6.13 -34.21
C ASN A 384 -3.35 6.00 -32.69
N SER A 385 -3.55 7.10 -31.97
CA SER A 385 -3.44 7.16 -30.51
C SER A 385 -4.73 6.79 -29.76
N GLY A 386 -5.88 6.72 -30.45
CA GLY A 386 -7.19 6.54 -29.81
C GLY A 386 -7.72 7.82 -29.15
N ILE A 387 -7.38 8.98 -29.69
CA ILE A 387 -7.87 10.31 -29.30
C ILE A 387 -8.91 10.77 -30.32
N ASP A 388 -9.92 11.54 -29.88
CA ASP A 388 -10.87 12.20 -30.82
C ASP A 388 -10.13 13.20 -31.71
N PRO A 389 -10.17 13.02 -33.07
CA PRO A 389 -9.42 13.89 -33.99
C PRO A 389 -9.87 15.36 -33.97
N GLU A 390 -11.17 15.61 -33.87
CA GLU A 390 -11.69 16.99 -33.85
C GLU A 390 -11.35 17.68 -32.55
N GLY A 391 -11.45 16.96 -31.42
CA GLY A 391 -11.08 17.46 -30.11
C GLY A 391 -9.60 17.83 -30.05
N LEU A 392 -8.71 16.97 -30.55
CA LEU A 392 -7.28 17.24 -30.57
C LEU A 392 -6.96 18.47 -31.44
N GLN A 393 -7.53 18.58 -32.63
CA GLN A 393 -7.31 19.72 -33.52
C GLN A 393 -7.79 21.03 -32.86
N ARG A 394 -8.98 21.04 -32.25
CA ARG A 394 -9.50 22.23 -31.53
C ARG A 394 -8.57 22.62 -30.38
N THR A 395 -8.14 21.65 -29.60
CA THR A 395 -7.23 21.86 -28.45
C THR A 395 -5.88 22.44 -28.88
N VAL A 396 -5.25 21.88 -29.90
CA VAL A 396 -3.97 22.40 -30.41
C VAL A 396 -4.13 23.78 -31.00
N ALA A 397 -5.21 24.03 -31.77
CA ALA A 397 -5.49 25.37 -32.31
C ALA A 397 -5.71 26.40 -31.17
N GLU A 398 -6.44 26.05 -30.11
CA GLU A 398 -6.66 26.92 -28.95
C GLU A 398 -5.36 27.19 -28.20
N PHE A 399 -4.56 26.15 -27.91
CA PHE A 399 -3.25 26.29 -27.28
C PHE A 399 -2.33 27.21 -28.09
N ASN A 400 -2.26 27.03 -29.41
CA ASN A 400 -1.42 27.85 -30.28
C ASN A 400 -1.88 29.32 -30.30
N ARG A 401 -3.19 29.58 -30.26
CA ARG A 401 -3.72 30.95 -30.06
C ARG A 401 -3.30 31.52 -28.70
N GLY A 402 -3.29 30.70 -27.66
CA GLY A 402 -2.81 31.06 -26.33
C GLY A 402 -1.33 31.46 -26.34
N VAL A 403 -0.47 30.67 -27.01
CA VAL A 403 0.96 30.96 -27.19
C VAL A 403 1.13 32.31 -27.90
N ALA A 404 0.41 32.54 -28.99
CA ALA A 404 0.51 33.79 -29.76
C ALA A 404 0.07 35.02 -28.96
N ARG A 405 -0.89 34.85 -28.04
CA ARG A 405 -1.40 35.94 -27.20
C ARG A 405 -0.69 36.11 -25.85
N GLY A 406 0.20 35.16 -25.50
CA GLY A 406 0.80 35.10 -24.17
C GLY A 406 -0.19 34.79 -23.04
N LYS A 407 -1.37 34.17 -23.35
CA LYS A 407 -2.43 33.89 -22.38
C LYS A 407 -3.11 32.56 -22.70
N ASP A 408 -2.99 31.60 -21.82
CA ASP A 408 -3.61 30.27 -21.90
C ASP A 408 -5.01 30.22 -21.28
N ALA A 409 -5.92 29.43 -21.86
CA ALA A 409 -7.29 29.27 -21.38
C ALA A 409 -7.38 28.61 -19.99
N LEU A 410 -6.44 27.69 -19.67
CA LEU A 410 -6.35 27.01 -18.35
C LEU A 410 -5.42 27.75 -17.37
N GLY A 411 -4.86 28.90 -17.77
CA GLY A 411 -3.96 29.69 -16.92
C GLY A 411 -2.51 29.16 -16.87
N ARG A 412 -2.09 28.34 -17.84
CA ARG A 412 -0.70 27.92 -18.00
C ARG A 412 0.18 29.12 -18.32
N VAL A 413 1.34 29.21 -17.67
CA VAL A 413 2.31 30.32 -17.84
C VAL A 413 3.43 29.91 -18.78
N HIS A 414 3.96 28.70 -18.65
CA HIS A 414 5.08 28.21 -19.45
C HIS A 414 4.62 27.68 -20.81
N MET A 415 4.66 28.50 -21.85
CA MET A 415 4.25 28.19 -23.22
C MET A 415 5.33 28.60 -24.24
N PRO A 416 6.48 27.90 -24.29
CA PRO A 416 7.65 28.37 -25.04
C PRO A 416 7.52 28.25 -26.56
N LYS A 417 6.67 27.33 -27.05
CA LYS A 417 6.47 27.10 -28.50
C LYS A 417 5.03 26.62 -28.79
N PRO A 418 4.48 26.99 -29.98
CA PRO A 418 3.26 26.37 -30.49
C PRO A 418 3.54 24.92 -30.95
N ILE A 419 2.47 24.12 -31.07
CA ILE A 419 2.47 22.78 -31.68
C ILE A 419 2.03 22.94 -33.15
N ALA A 420 2.97 23.03 -34.09
CA ALA A 420 2.68 23.36 -35.48
C ALA A 420 3.58 22.68 -36.52
N LYS A 421 4.73 22.11 -36.09
CA LYS A 421 5.74 21.55 -37.02
C LYS A 421 5.71 20.02 -37.04
N PRO A 422 5.22 19.39 -38.13
CA PRO A 422 5.24 17.93 -38.22
C PRO A 422 6.68 17.36 -38.21
N PRO A 423 6.86 16.07 -37.85
CA PRO A 423 5.81 15.17 -37.36
C PRO A 423 5.31 15.57 -35.97
N PHE A 424 4.04 15.21 -35.70
CA PHE A 424 3.41 15.33 -34.41
C PHE A 424 3.55 14.02 -33.62
N TYR A 425 3.61 14.12 -32.31
CA TYR A 425 3.88 13.00 -31.40
C TYR A 425 2.84 12.91 -30.30
N ALA A 426 2.52 11.68 -29.90
CA ALA A 426 1.68 11.38 -28.75
C ALA A 426 2.25 10.23 -27.93
N ILE A 427 2.36 10.42 -26.61
CA ILE A 427 2.80 9.38 -25.67
C ILE A 427 1.64 9.10 -24.72
N ARG A 428 1.14 7.86 -24.70
CA ARG A 428 0.06 7.45 -23.80
C ARG A 428 0.56 7.23 -22.38
N HIS A 429 -0.13 7.81 -21.42
CA HIS A 429 0.10 7.63 -19.98
C HIS A 429 -1.09 6.96 -19.32
N GLN A 430 -0.80 6.12 -18.31
CA GLN A 430 -1.77 5.38 -17.52
C GLN A 430 -1.61 5.71 -16.04
N GLY A 431 -2.63 6.37 -15.44
CA GLY A 431 -2.72 6.53 -13.99
C GLY A 431 -2.93 5.18 -13.30
N HIS A 432 -2.32 5.02 -12.14
CA HIS A 432 -2.45 3.79 -11.35
C HIS A 432 -2.15 4.08 -9.87
N SER A 433 -2.63 3.24 -8.96
CA SER A 433 -2.22 3.29 -7.56
C SER A 433 -1.09 2.29 -7.30
N THR A 434 -0.22 2.65 -6.36
CA THR A 434 0.85 1.78 -5.86
C THR A 434 0.53 1.17 -4.49
N THR A 435 -0.60 1.54 -3.89
CA THR A 435 -1.00 1.15 -2.53
C THR A 435 -2.44 0.70 -2.46
N ALA A 436 -2.75 -0.18 -1.51
CA ALA A 436 -4.12 -0.54 -1.15
C ALA A 436 -4.78 0.64 -0.43
N THR A 437 -5.83 1.22 -1.01
CA THR A 437 -6.53 2.38 -0.44
C THR A 437 -7.52 1.98 0.65
N VAL A 438 -8.32 0.95 0.38
CA VAL A 438 -9.33 0.41 1.30
C VAL A 438 -8.64 -0.53 2.29
N GLY A 439 -9.05 -0.50 3.54
CA GLY A 439 -8.48 -1.38 4.54
C GLY A 439 -9.42 -1.69 5.69
N ILE A 440 -8.99 -2.55 6.60
CA ILE A 440 -9.76 -2.99 7.76
C ILE A 440 -9.94 -1.81 8.73
N ALA A 441 -11.17 -1.67 9.23
CA ALA A 441 -11.51 -0.70 10.25
C ALA A 441 -11.02 -1.16 11.62
N VAL A 442 -10.39 -0.24 12.34
CA VAL A 442 -9.93 -0.45 13.72
C VAL A 442 -10.34 0.73 14.61
N ASP A 443 -10.32 0.51 15.91
CA ASP A 443 -10.53 1.55 16.93
C ASP A 443 -9.20 2.23 17.37
N ASP A 444 -9.28 3.08 18.40
CA ASP A 444 -8.16 3.80 19.02
C ASP A 444 -7.11 2.91 19.70
N ARG A 445 -7.39 1.62 19.83
CA ARG A 445 -6.48 0.59 20.37
C ARG A 445 -6.02 -0.38 19.29
N LEU A 446 -6.26 -0.07 18.02
CA LEU A 446 -5.95 -0.90 16.85
C LEU A 446 -6.66 -2.27 16.88
N ARG A 447 -7.79 -2.40 17.61
CA ARG A 447 -8.63 -3.59 17.58
C ARG A 447 -9.50 -3.55 16.34
N VAL A 448 -9.60 -4.66 15.64
CA VAL A 448 -10.53 -4.79 14.52
C VAL A 448 -11.95 -4.62 15.03
N ILE A 449 -12.74 -3.78 14.37
CA ILE A 449 -14.13 -3.48 14.78
C ILE A 449 -15.14 -3.99 13.77
N ARG A 450 -16.35 -4.27 14.27
CA ARG A 450 -17.54 -4.55 13.47
C ARG A 450 -18.18 -3.26 13.00
N GLN A 451 -19.15 -3.37 12.11
CA GLN A 451 -19.85 -2.20 11.55
C GLN A 451 -20.63 -1.39 12.61
N ASP A 452 -21.02 -2.00 13.71
CA ASP A 452 -21.64 -1.35 14.87
C ASP A 452 -20.64 -0.65 15.80
N GLY A 453 -19.34 -0.69 15.46
CA GLY A 453 -18.26 -0.11 16.26
C GLY A 453 -17.75 -1.03 17.38
N SER A 454 -18.36 -2.18 17.62
CA SER A 454 -17.91 -3.11 18.66
C SER A 454 -16.61 -3.79 18.26
N PRO A 455 -15.60 -3.90 19.15
CA PRO A 455 -14.35 -4.57 18.82
C PRO A 455 -14.53 -6.10 18.75
N ILE A 456 -13.78 -6.75 17.86
CA ILE A 456 -13.63 -8.19 17.85
C ILE A 456 -12.58 -8.54 18.92
N PRO A 457 -12.95 -9.27 19.98
CA PRO A 457 -12.01 -9.52 21.07
C PRO A 457 -10.77 -10.30 20.61
N ASN A 458 -9.59 -9.87 21.08
CA ASN A 458 -8.28 -10.44 20.83
C ASN A 458 -7.77 -10.32 19.37
N LEU A 459 -8.47 -9.58 18.49
CA LEU A 459 -8.05 -9.35 17.11
C LEU A 459 -7.63 -7.91 16.89
N PHE A 460 -6.42 -7.72 16.36
CA PHE A 460 -5.80 -6.43 16.09
C PHE A 460 -5.32 -6.36 14.64
N ALA A 461 -5.19 -5.15 14.11
CA ALA A 461 -4.65 -4.96 12.77
C ALA A 461 -3.72 -3.73 12.72
N ALA A 462 -2.66 -3.82 11.90
CA ALA A 462 -1.73 -2.72 11.66
C ALA A 462 -1.07 -2.82 10.27
N GLY A 463 -0.45 -1.72 9.84
CA GLY A 463 0.26 -1.62 8.57
C GLY A 463 -0.65 -1.34 7.40
N GLU A 464 -0.23 -1.70 6.19
CA GLU A 464 -0.98 -1.45 4.94
C GLU A 464 -2.37 -2.11 4.93
N LEU A 465 -2.60 -3.11 5.77
CA LEU A 465 -3.91 -3.72 5.97
C LEU A 465 -4.99 -2.70 6.37
N LEU A 466 -4.60 -1.58 7.00
CA LEU A 466 -5.53 -0.51 7.34
C LEU A 466 -5.91 0.35 6.12
N GLY A 467 -5.17 0.25 5.02
CA GLY A 467 -5.40 1.01 3.79
C GLY A 467 -4.91 2.46 3.85
N ALA A 468 -4.31 2.92 2.75
CA ALA A 468 -3.82 4.29 2.59
C ALA A 468 -4.93 5.33 2.75
N GLY A 469 -6.16 5.01 2.35
CA GLY A 469 -7.30 5.90 2.48
C GLY A 469 -7.68 6.26 3.92
N GLN A 470 -7.23 5.49 4.91
CA GLN A 470 -7.39 5.83 6.33
C GLN A 470 -6.20 6.64 6.86
N THR A 471 -4.96 6.28 6.50
CA THR A 471 -3.76 6.92 7.06
C THR A 471 -3.33 8.19 6.32
N GLN A 472 -3.70 8.34 5.05
CA GLN A 472 -3.37 9.50 4.21
C GLN A 472 -4.61 10.25 3.69
N GLY A 473 -5.79 9.65 3.82
CA GLY A 473 -6.98 10.19 3.19
C GLY A 473 -6.89 10.13 1.66
N ARG A 474 -7.39 11.15 0.98
CA ARG A 474 -7.43 11.24 -0.48
C ARG A 474 -6.21 11.92 -1.11
N SER A 475 -5.16 12.23 -0.34
CA SER A 475 -3.94 12.88 -0.81
C SER A 475 -2.72 12.13 -0.32
N PHE A 476 -1.62 12.17 -1.07
CA PHE A 476 -0.37 11.60 -0.60
C PHE A 476 0.22 12.45 0.52
N VAL A 477 0.31 11.88 1.71
CA VAL A 477 0.97 12.51 2.86
C VAL A 477 2.29 11.79 3.13
N GLY A 478 3.39 12.48 2.89
CA GLY A 478 4.74 11.88 2.95
C GLY A 478 5.03 11.15 4.26
N GLY A 479 5.43 9.88 4.18
CA GLY A 479 5.75 9.07 5.37
C GLY A 479 4.57 8.42 6.08
N MET A 480 3.32 8.85 5.80
CA MET A 480 2.12 8.37 6.51
C MET A 480 1.62 6.98 6.06
N MET A 481 2.50 6.18 5.46
CA MET A 481 2.34 4.73 5.31
C MET A 481 3.34 3.97 6.18
N VAL A 482 4.63 4.30 6.07
CA VAL A 482 5.70 3.58 6.78
C VAL A 482 5.70 3.92 8.27
N THR A 483 5.57 5.20 8.63
CA THR A 483 5.55 5.62 10.05
C THR A 483 4.40 5.00 10.85
N PRO A 484 3.14 5.05 10.38
CA PRO A 484 2.05 4.37 11.09
C PRO A 484 2.28 2.85 11.17
N ALA A 485 2.74 2.21 10.09
CA ALA A 485 2.97 0.77 10.10
C ALA A 485 3.99 0.35 11.17
N LEU A 486 5.13 1.03 11.24
CA LEU A 486 6.15 0.79 12.26
C LEU A 486 5.65 1.10 13.67
N SER A 487 5.00 2.27 13.86
CA SER A 487 4.54 2.73 15.16
C SER A 487 3.41 1.87 15.72
N PHE A 488 2.44 1.50 14.88
CA PHE A 488 1.33 0.64 15.30
C PHE A 488 1.81 -0.77 15.66
N GLY A 489 2.73 -1.33 14.87
CA GLY A 489 3.38 -2.60 15.22
C GLY A 489 4.08 -2.53 16.58
N ARG A 490 4.89 -1.48 16.79
CA ARG A 490 5.59 -1.24 18.07
C ARG A 490 4.60 -1.13 19.25
N ILE A 491 3.55 -0.30 19.11
CA ILE A 491 2.52 -0.11 20.14
C ILE A 491 1.87 -1.44 20.54
N LEU A 492 1.48 -2.24 19.55
CA LEU A 492 0.87 -3.54 19.81
C LEU A 492 1.82 -4.48 20.54
N GLY A 493 3.10 -4.50 20.16
CA GLY A 493 4.11 -5.27 20.89
C GLY A 493 4.36 -4.77 22.31
N GLU A 494 4.37 -3.46 22.51
CA GLU A 494 4.66 -2.83 23.82
C GLU A 494 3.50 -2.92 24.82
N ARG A 495 2.24 -2.83 24.37
CA ARG A 495 1.13 -2.47 25.28
C ARG A 495 0.12 -3.58 25.55
N LEU A 496 0.03 -4.60 24.69
CA LEU A 496 -0.94 -5.67 24.94
C LEU A 496 -0.53 -6.52 26.16
N PRO A 497 -1.50 -6.90 27.00
CA PRO A 497 -1.20 -7.66 28.24
C PRO A 497 -0.64 -9.04 27.93
N LEU A 498 0.40 -9.45 28.66
CA LEU A 498 0.97 -10.79 28.59
C LEU A 498 0.21 -11.75 29.50
N THR A 499 0.34 -13.05 29.24
CA THR A 499 -0.09 -14.10 30.18
C THR A 499 0.93 -14.11 31.34
N SER A 500 0.47 -14.03 32.58
CA SER A 500 1.33 -14.35 33.71
C SER A 500 1.68 -15.86 33.59
N HIS A 501 2.87 -16.14 33.18
CA HIS A 501 3.42 -17.49 33.31
C HIS A 501 3.80 -17.66 34.80
N ALA A 502 2.87 -18.30 35.57
CA ALA A 502 3.14 -18.73 36.92
C ALA A 502 4.04 -19.98 36.89
#